data_4e20b9a986316b8e526e1b33c122d928
#
_entry.id   4e20b9a986316b8e526e1b33c122d928
#
_cell.length_a   1.000
_cell.length_b   1.000
_cell.length_c   1.000
_cell.angle_alpha   90.00
_cell.angle_beta   90.00
_cell.angle_gamma   90.00
#
_symmetry.space_group_name_H-M   'P 1'
#
loop_
_entity.id
_entity.type
_entity.pdbx_description
1 polymer ?
#
loop_
_entity_poly.entity_id
_entity_poly.type
_entity_poly.pdbx_seq_one_letter_code
_entity_poly.pdbx_strand_id
1 'polypeptide(L)'
;DNVRFRYTTPEKIGGWKQLGADNVTGAARGLHQFTNSSGQKYSIIGTNRVLYAYSGGVFYDIHPIKTTTTLTNAFSTTNGSAIVTINFSTDHGIEAGDIILLDNFTAITDSNFAAANFDDIRFMVTTVPSSNTLTITMPSNESGSGATESGGIRVRHYYHIGPDVQAQGFGWSLGSWGGQEVGATATTLASGINDSTTSITLNDASQFPSSGTNFLQIGTEEISYTAISGNSLSGVTRGVRNTTAAAHSGGDTVTSSSNFVAWGEAASGDLIVDPGMWSLDNFGDKAICLIVDGECF
;
A
#
# COMPACT_ATOMS: atom_id res chain seq x y z
N ASP A 1 -34.04 2.83 3.11
CA ASP A 1 -32.89 3.76 2.94
C ASP A 1 -33.40 5.18 2.70
N ASN A 2 -32.61 6.19 3.06
CA ASN A 2 -32.93 7.62 2.88
C ASN A 2 -34.17 8.12 3.63
N VAL A 3 -34.37 7.66 4.86
CA VAL A 3 -35.43 8.12 5.75
C VAL A 3 -34.80 8.69 7.02
N ARG A 4 -35.28 9.85 7.44
CA ARG A 4 -35.01 10.40 8.78
C ARG A 4 -36.33 10.54 9.56
N PHE A 5 -36.26 10.51 10.86
CA PHE A 5 -37.40 10.79 11.72
C PHE A 5 -37.30 12.25 12.21
N ARG A 6 -38.30 13.02 11.89
CA ARG A 6 -38.43 14.42 12.35
C ARG A 6 -39.79 14.58 13.03
N TYR A 7 -39.79 15.08 14.23
CA TYR A 7 -41.01 15.22 15.03
C TYR A 7 -41.86 13.94 15.08
N THR A 8 -41.21 12.79 15.30
CA THR A 8 -41.84 11.46 15.39
C THR A 8 -42.40 10.90 14.07
N THR A 9 -42.34 11.64 12.98
CA THR A 9 -42.78 11.17 11.66
C THR A 9 -41.60 10.80 10.74
N PRO A 10 -41.69 9.71 9.99
CA PRO A 10 -40.68 9.38 8.99
C PRO A 10 -40.77 10.36 7.83
N GLU A 11 -39.66 10.96 7.46
CA GLU A 11 -39.52 11.89 6.36
C GLU A 11 -38.47 11.36 5.38
N LYS A 12 -38.78 11.34 4.10
CA LYS A 12 -37.81 10.95 3.06
C LYS A 12 -36.76 12.04 2.94
N ILE A 13 -35.49 11.66 3.12
CA ILE A 13 -34.36 12.56 2.80
C ILE A 13 -34.13 12.50 1.29
N GLY A 14 -33.83 13.64 0.67
CA GLY A 14 -33.38 13.68 -0.73
C GLY A 14 -32.12 12.84 -0.93
N GLY A 15 -31.91 12.37 -2.15
CA GLY A 15 -30.69 11.62 -2.49
C GLY A 15 -29.44 12.50 -2.37
N TRP A 16 -28.29 11.84 -2.36
CA TRP A 16 -26.99 12.49 -2.41
C TRP A 16 -26.74 13.05 -3.81
N LYS A 17 -26.20 14.25 -3.88
CA LYS A 17 -25.72 14.84 -5.12
C LYS A 17 -24.21 15.01 -5.00
N GLN A 18 -23.47 14.60 -6.02
CA GLN A 18 -22.03 14.82 -6.10
C GLN A 18 -21.74 16.33 -6.05
N LEU A 19 -20.77 16.71 -5.22
CA LEU A 19 -20.28 18.06 -5.09
C LEU A 19 -19.15 18.31 -6.09
N GLY A 20 -19.49 18.88 -7.25
CA GLY A 20 -18.53 19.10 -8.33
C GLY A 20 -18.40 17.92 -9.28
N ALA A 21 -17.54 18.07 -10.28
CA ALA A 21 -17.27 17.04 -11.31
C ALA A 21 -16.05 16.15 -10.95
N ASP A 22 -15.18 16.63 -10.08
CA ASP A 22 -13.92 15.97 -9.76
C ASP A 22 -14.06 14.98 -8.61
N ASN A 23 -13.31 13.90 -8.70
CA ASN A 23 -13.18 12.93 -7.63
C ASN A 23 -11.83 13.11 -6.92
N VAL A 24 -11.84 12.94 -5.60
CA VAL A 24 -10.60 12.86 -4.84
C VAL A 24 -9.91 11.51 -5.05
N THR A 25 -8.59 11.51 -5.10
CA THR A 25 -7.80 10.28 -5.20
C THR A 25 -7.71 9.62 -3.83
N GLY A 26 -8.17 8.39 -3.74
CA GLY A 26 -8.17 7.60 -2.50
C GLY A 26 -9.46 7.72 -1.69
N ALA A 27 -9.50 7.02 -0.56
CA ALA A 27 -10.62 7.02 0.38
C ALA A 27 -10.44 8.16 1.40
N ALA A 28 -11.44 9.04 1.55
CA ALA A 28 -11.41 10.10 2.55
C ALA A 28 -11.44 9.52 3.96
N ARG A 29 -10.46 9.89 4.79
CA ARG A 29 -10.27 9.41 6.17
C ARG A 29 -10.23 10.54 7.19
N GLY A 30 -10.09 11.79 6.74
CA GLY A 30 -10.14 12.98 7.58
C GLY A 30 -10.85 14.10 6.89
N LEU A 31 -11.61 14.88 7.64
CA LEU A 31 -12.27 16.08 7.15
C LEU A 31 -12.23 17.14 8.24
N HIS A 32 -11.73 18.32 7.89
CA HIS A 32 -11.77 19.49 8.75
C HIS A 32 -12.25 20.70 7.98
N GLN A 33 -13.12 21.50 8.60
CA GLN A 33 -13.65 22.71 7.98
C GLN A 33 -13.36 23.93 8.84
N PHE A 34 -12.89 24.98 8.21
CA PHE A 34 -12.67 26.26 8.90
C PHE A 34 -12.98 27.44 7.98
N THR A 35 -13.08 28.61 8.58
CA THR A 35 -13.27 29.88 7.88
C THR A 35 -12.09 30.78 8.23
N ASN A 36 -11.45 31.33 7.21
CA ASN A 36 -10.34 32.26 7.43
C ASN A 36 -10.83 33.65 7.89
N SER A 37 -9.91 34.53 8.27
CA SER A 37 -10.19 35.91 8.71
C SER A 37 -10.88 36.75 7.64
N SER A 38 -10.79 36.40 6.37
CA SER A 38 -11.47 37.03 5.24
C SER A 38 -12.88 36.47 4.98
N GLY A 39 -13.37 35.54 5.81
CA GLY A 39 -14.69 34.92 5.65
C GLY A 39 -14.75 33.82 4.59
N GLN A 40 -13.63 33.42 3.99
CA GLN A 40 -13.58 32.34 3.02
C GLN A 40 -13.59 30.99 3.73
N LYS A 41 -14.40 30.06 3.24
CA LYS A 41 -14.57 28.72 3.79
C LYS A 41 -13.67 27.72 3.08
N TYR A 42 -13.01 26.91 3.89
CA TYR A 42 -12.17 25.81 3.44
C TYR A 42 -12.62 24.49 4.05
N SER A 43 -12.52 23.43 3.28
CA SER A 43 -12.64 22.06 3.77
C SER A 43 -11.34 21.32 3.43
N ILE A 44 -10.62 20.92 4.43
CA ILE A 44 -9.43 20.08 4.27
C ILE A 44 -9.87 18.62 4.29
N ILE A 45 -9.47 17.86 3.28
CA ILE A 45 -9.88 16.47 3.08
C ILE A 45 -8.63 15.63 2.98
N GLY A 46 -8.36 14.83 4.01
CA GLY A 46 -7.29 13.85 4.03
C GLY A 46 -7.78 12.50 3.52
N THR A 47 -7.20 12.04 2.41
CA THR A 47 -7.42 10.67 1.93
C THR A 47 -6.26 9.78 2.35
N ASN A 48 -6.36 8.47 2.10
CA ASN A 48 -5.25 7.55 2.30
C ASN A 48 -4.09 7.77 1.29
N ARG A 49 -4.21 8.72 0.37
CA ARG A 49 -3.21 8.95 -0.68
C ARG A 49 -2.83 10.41 -0.85
N VAL A 50 -3.76 11.31 -0.73
CA VAL A 50 -3.57 12.74 -1.04
C VAL A 50 -4.34 13.60 -0.05
N LEU A 51 -3.76 14.75 0.30
CA LEU A 51 -4.39 15.79 1.08
C LEU A 51 -4.91 16.89 0.15
N TYR A 52 -6.19 17.24 0.30
CA TYR A 52 -6.83 18.28 -0.50
C TYR A 52 -7.35 19.43 0.34
N ALA A 53 -7.31 20.62 -0.23
CA ALA A 53 -8.12 21.76 0.20
C ALA A 53 -9.24 21.98 -0.81
N TYR A 54 -10.48 22.02 -0.32
CA TYR A 54 -11.63 22.37 -1.14
C TYR A 54 -12.11 23.78 -0.78
N SER A 55 -12.20 24.65 -1.79
CA SER A 55 -12.72 26.01 -1.64
C SER A 55 -13.28 26.49 -2.98
N GLY A 56 -14.39 27.25 -2.95
CA GLY A 56 -14.97 27.83 -4.15
C GLY A 56 -15.43 26.84 -5.23
N GLY A 57 -15.66 25.58 -4.88
CA GLY A 57 -16.08 24.55 -5.83
C GLY A 57 -14.93 23.74 -6.43
N VAL A 58 -13.70 24.00 -6.05
CA VAL A 58 -12.47 23.38 -6.62
C VAL A 58 -11.69 22.64 -5.54
N PHE A 59 -11.13 21.49 -5.90
CA PHE A 59 -10.16 20.75 -5.08
C PHE A 59 -8.75 21.17 -5.47
N TYR A 60 -7.98 21.57 -4.48
CA TYR A 60 -6.55 21.89 -4.60
C TYR A 60 -5.76 20.78 -3.93
N ASP A 61 -4.80 20.22 -4.64
CA ASP A 61 -3.82 19.32 -4.06
C ASP A 61 -2.85 20.12 -3.19
N ILE A 62 -2.84 19.82 -1.90
CA ILE A 62 -1.95 20.46 -0.91
C ILE A 62 -1.09 19.41 -0.21
N HIS A 63 -0.96 18.22 -0.81
CA HIS A 63 -0.20 17.13 -0.21
C HIS A 63 1.29 17.52 -0.07
N PRO A 64 1.89 17.30 1.10
CA PRO A 64 3.30 17.62 1.31
C PRO A 64 4.21 16.76 0.42
N ILE A 65 5.23 17.39 -0.15
CA ILE A 65 6.22 16.74 -1.00
C ILE A 65 7.45 16.41 -0.16
N LYS A 66 7.82 15.14 -0.11
CA LYS A 66 8.99 14.64 0.59
C LYS A 66 10.28 14.97 -0.14
N THR A 67 10.32 14.66 -1.45
CA THR A 67 11.48 14.95 -2.29
C THR A 67 11.05 15.39 -3.67
N THR A 68 11.92 16.16 -4.34
CA THR A 68 11.76 16.55 -5.74
C THR A 68 13.05 16.24 -6.47
N THR A 69 12.98 15.42 -7.51
CA THR A 69 14.13 15.01 -8.31
C THR A 69 13.87 15.33 -9.77
N THR A 70 14.83 15.99 -10.43
CA THR A 70 14.80 16.21 -11.88
C THR A 70 15.68 15.16 -12.54
N LEU A 71 15.13 14.45 -13.50
CA LEU A 71 15.78 13.39 -14.23
C LEU A 71 15.85 13.73 -15.72
N THR A 72 16.82 13.14 -16.40
CA THR A 72 16.97 13.24 -17.86
C THR A 72 17.15 11.84 -18.43
N ASN A 73 16.52 11.57 -19.58
CA ASN A 73 16.55 10.24 -20.23
C ASN A 73 16.19 9.08 -19.30
N ALA A 74 15.25 9.33 -18.39
CA ALA A 74 14.95 8.42 -17.30
C ALA A 74 13.84 7.43 -17.61
N PHE A 75 13.05 7.68 -18.65
CA PHE A 75 11.88 6.92 -19.00
C PHE A 75 12.21 5.79 -19.96
N SER A 76 11.69 4.60 -19.73
CA SER A 76 11.70 3.54 -20.73
C SER A 76 10.39 2.75 -20.73
N THR A 77 9.94 2.40 -21.94
CA THR A 77 8.73 1.63 -22.19
C THR A 77 9.07 0.36 -22.98
N THR A 78 8.15 -0.59 -22.99
CA THR A 78 8.27 -1.82 -23.77
C THR A 78 7.00 -2.01 -24.59
N ASN A 79 7.16 -2.29 -25.88
CA ASN A 79 6.05 -2.56 -26.79
C ASN A 79 5.16 -3.68 -26.23
N GLY A 80 3.86 -3.47 -26.24
CA GLY A 80 2.86 -4.38 -25.73
C GLY A 80 2.69 -4.35 -24.20
N SER A 81 3.43 -3.51 -23.48
CA SER A 81 3.37 -3.38 -22.02
C SER A 81 2.75 -2.05 -21.60
N ALA A 82 1.92 -2.09 -20.54
CA ALA A 82 1.46 -0.89 -19.86
C ALA A 82 2.45 -0.38 -18.80
N ILE A 83 3.54 -1.12 -18.55
CA ILE A 83 4.53 -0.78 -17.53
C ILE A 83 5.52 0.22 -18.11
N VAL A 84 5.70 1.32 -17.40
CA VAL A 84 6.70 2.32 -17.69
C VAL A 84 7.74 2.30 -16.56
N THR A 85 9.01 2.25 -16.93
CA THR A 85 10.14 2.24 -16.00
C THR A 85 10.73 3.63 -15.89
N ILE A 86 10.98 4.08 -14.67
CA ILE A 86 11.67 5.34 -14.37
C ILE A 86 12.99 5.01 -13.68
N ASN A 87 14.08 5.50 -14.25
CA ASN A 87 15.44 5.25 -13.77
C ASN A 87 15.99 6.51 -13.09
N PHE A 88 16.48 6.37 -11.90
CA PHE A 88 17.15 7.42 -11.12
C PHE A 88 18.65 7.22 -11.19
N SER A 89 19.41 8.31 -11.11
CA SER A 89 20.88 8.24 -11.06
C SER A 89 21.42 7.84 -9.68
N THR A 90 20.58 7.94 -8.64
CA THR A 90 20.91 7.62 -7.25
C THR A 90 19.74 6.91 -6.59
N ASP A 91 19.94 6.41 -5.39
CA ASP A 91 18.88 5.87 -4.56
C ASP A 91 17.77 6.91 -4.35
N HIS A 92 16.53 6.53 -4.64
CA HIS A 92 15.37 7.44 -4.61
C HIS A 92 14.56 7.34 -3.31
N GLY A 93 14.71 6.29 -2.51
CA GLY A 93 13.99 6.08 -1.26
C GLY A 93 12.45 6.07 -1.38
N ILE A 94 11.94 5.71 -2.56
CA ILE A 94 10.51 5.58 -2.88
C ILE A 94 10.15 4.10 -2.78
N GLU A 95 8.98 3.79 -2.26
CA GLU A 95 8.51 2.41 -2.07
C GLU A 95 7.34 2.08 -3.00
N ALA A 96 7.08 0.79 -3.21
CA ALA A 96 5.90 0.37 -3.96
C ALA A 96 4.62 0.77 -3.19
N GLY A 97 3.68 1.38 -3.90
CA GLY A 97 2.45 1.95 -3.31
C GLY A 97 2.54 3.44 -3.01
N ASP A 98 3.73 4.03 -2.98
CA ASP A 98 3.89 5.48 -2.84
C ASP A 98 3.25 6.23 -4.02
N ILE A 99 2.88 7.47 -3.77
CA ILE A 99 2.38 8.38 -4.80
C ILE A 99 3.50 9.30 -5.26
N ILE A 100 3.65 9.39 -6.56
CA ILE A 100 4.52 10.36 -7.22
C ILE A 100 3.71 11.24 -8.15
N LEU A 101 4.06 12.50 -8.23
CA LEU A 101 3.58 13.43 -9.25
C LEU A 101 4.69 13.63 -10.26
N LEU A 102 4.37 13.41 -11.52
CA LEU A 102 5.26 13.68 -12.64
C LEU A 102 4.87 15.02 -13.27
N ASP A 103 5.82 15.88 -13.49
CA ASP A 103 5.62 17.14 -14.22
C ASP A 103 6.87 17.56 -15.01
N ASN A 104 6.71 18.63 -15.75
CA ASN A 104 7.77 19.19 -16.60
C ASN A 104 8.33 18.17 -17.61
N PHE A 105 7.43 17.42 -18.20
CA PHE A 105 7.74 16.37 -19.15
C PHE A 105 8.04 16.99 -20.52
N THR A 106 9.20 16.72 -21.12
CA THR A 106 9.61 17.41 -22.35
C THR A 106 9.26 16.63 -23.63
N ALA A 107 9.56 15.38 -23.73
CA ALA A 107 9.21 14.55 -24.88
C ALA A 107 9.38 13.07 -24.63
N ILE A 108 8.54 12.26 -25.28
CA ILE A 108 8.75 10.82 -25.46
C ILE A 108 8.91 10.58 -26.95
N THR A 109 9.91 9.79 -27.34
CA THR A 109 10.13 9.36 -28.72
C THR A 109 9.68 7.90 -28.91
N ASP A 110 9.16 7.62 -30.10
CA ASP A 110 8.75 6.26 -30.52
C ASP A 110 7.68 5.57 -29.62
N SER A 111 6.83 6.38 -28.98
CA SER A 111 5.77 5.92 -28.08
C SER A 111 4.42 6.46 -28.52
N ASN A 112 3.34 5.69 -28.27
CA ASN A 112 1.96 6.18 -28.33
C ASN A 112 1.58 6.99 -27.07
N PHE A 113 2.42 7.03 -26.04
CA PHE A 113 2.22 7.89 -24.90
C PHE A 113 2.68 9.31 -25.23
N ALA A 114 1.80 10.27 -25.05
CA ALA A 114 2.14 11.68 -25.16
C ALA A 114 2.63 12.22 -23.81
N ALA A 115 3.40 13.30 -23.82
CA ALA A 115 3.82 13.98 -22.59
C ALA A 115 2.63 14.32 -21.68
N ALA A 116 1.50 14.72 -22.24
CA ALA A 116 0.26 15.00 -21.50
C ALA A 116 -0.34 13.79 -20.77
N ASN A 117 0.10 12.57 -21.05
CA ASN A 117 -0.28 11.39 -20.29
C ASN A 117 0.46 11.26 -18.95
N PHE A 118 1.46 12.09 -18.72
CA PHE A 118 2.32 12.07 -17.54
C PHE A 118 2.36 13.42 -16.83
N ASP A 119 2.30 14.52 -17.58
CA ASP A 119 2.52 15.87 -17.06
C ASP A 119 1.39 16.31 -16.13
N ASP A 120 1.74 16.72 -14.91
CA ASP A 120 0.84 17.04 -13.81
C ASP A 120 -0.08 15.89 -13.40
N ILE A 121 0.35 14.64 -13.63
CA ILE A 121 -0.42 13.43 -13.28
C ILE A 121 0.25 12.69 -12.12
N ARG A 122 -0.60 12.24 -11.19
CA ARG A 122 -0.20 11.40 -10.06
C ARG A 122 -0.24 9.94 -10.45
N PHE A 123 0.82 9.23 -10.11
CA PHE A 123 0.92 7.79 -10.28
C PHE A 123 1.20 7.11 -8.96
N MET A 124 0.60 5.95 -8.78
CA MET A 124 1.03 5.02 -7.74
C MET A 124 2.19 4.21 -8.27
N VAL A 125 3.27 4.11 -7.50
CA VAL A 125 4.42 3.27 -7.82
C VAL A 125 3.98 1.81 -7.78
N THR A 126 4.13 1.12 -8.90
CA THR A 126 3.69 -0.28 -9.03
C THR A 126 4.69 -1.23 -8.40
N THR A 127 5.96 -1.10 -8.75
CA THR A 127 7.07 -1.88 -8.17
C THR A 127 8.33 -1.04 -8.07
N VAL A 128 9.26 -1.49 -7.23
CA VAL A 128 10.61 -0.95 -7.08
C VAL A 128 11.61 -2.07 -7.31
N PRO A 129 12.00 -2.34 -8.56
CA PRO A 129 12.94 -3.42 -8.88
C PRO A 129 14.33 -3.24 -8.28
N SER A 130 14.76 -2.01 -8.04
CA SER A 130 16.03 -1.66 -7.38
C SER A 130 15.93 -0.29 -6.70
N SER A 131 16.90 0.06 -5.86
CA SER A 131 16.92 1.34 -5.14
C SER A 131 16.94 2.59 -6.05
N ASN A 132 17.28 2.42 -7.32
CA ASN A 132 17.32 3.48 -8.32
C ASN A 132 16.37 3.27 -9.51
N THR A 133 15.42 2.35 -9.41
CA THR A 133 14.47 2.04 -10.48
C THR A 133 13.09 1.79 -9.91
N LEU A 134 12.09 2.48 -10.42
CA LEU A 134 10.69 2.22 -10.10
C LEU A 134 9.86 2.03 -11.36
N THR A 135 8.67 1.46 -11.22
CA THR A 135 7.71 1.30 -12.31
C THR A 135 6.37 1.91 -11.96
N ILE A 136 5.70 2.42 -12.98
CA ILE A 136 4.30 2.86 -12.95
C ILE A 136 3.50 2.11 -14.01
N THR A 137 2.19 2.00 -13.82
CA THR A 137 1.30 1.34 -14.78
C THR A 137 0.41 2.37 -15.46
N MET A 138 0.44 2.37 -16.79
CA MET A 138 -0.42 3.19 -17.64
C MET A 138 -1.78 2.52 -17.88
N PRO A 139 -2.82 3.28 -18.21
CA PRO A 139 -4.14 2.72 -18.49
C PRO A 139 -4.22 1.93 -19.81
N SER A 140 -3.24 2.03 -20.68
CA SER A 140 -3.13 1.32 -21.96
C SER A 140 -1.73 0.78 -22.19
N ASN A 141 -1.60 -0.19 -23.08
CA ASN A 141 -0.30 -0.72 -23.46
C ASN A 141 0.42 0.23 -24.43
N GLU A 142 1.75 0.24 -24.35
CA GLU A 142 2.61 0.83 -25.36
C GLU A 142 2.45 0.11 -26.70
N SER A 143 2.33 0.86 -27.78
CA SER A 143 2.26 0.33 -29.15
C SER A 143 3.48 0.60 -30.03
N GLY A 144 4.46 1.31 -29.46
CA GLY A 144 5.74 1.59 -30.12
C GLY A 144 6.78 0.50 -29.97
N SER A 145 7.97 0.72 -30.49
CA SER A 145 9.10 -0.22 -30.42
C SER A 145 9.90 -0.18 -29.11
N GLY A 146 9.37 0.48 -28.09
CA GLY A 146 10.07 0.82 -26.86
C GLY A 146 10.59 2.24 -26.94
N ALA A 147 10.17 3.08 -26.04
CA ALA A 147 10.51 4.49 -26.08
C ALA A 147 11.39 4.86 -24.87
N THR A 148 12.31 5.76 -25.13
CA THR A 148 13.04 6.47 -24.08
C THR A 148 12.67 7.94 -24.13
N GLU A 149 12.43 8.52 -22.97
CA GLU A 149 12.26 9.95 -22.84
C GLU A 149 13.63 10.62 -23.08
N SER A 150 13.66 11.59 -23.99
CA SER A 150 14.90 12.26 -24.41
C SER A 150 15.12 13.62 -23.74
N GLY A 151 14.24 14.02 -22.86
CA GLY A 151 14.29 15.31 -22.17
C GLY A 151 14.36 15.17 -20.65
N GLY A 152 13.86 16.20 -19.97
CA GLY A 152 13.78 16.23 -18.50
C GLY A 152 12.39 15.88 -18.01
N ILE A 153 12.32 15.21 -16.89
CA ILE A 153 11.11 15.08 -16.10
C ILE A 153 11.40 15.49 -14.66
N ARG A 154 10.39 15.97 -13.97
CA ARG A 154 10.47 16.22 -12.54
C ARG A 154 9.55 15.22 -11.83
N VAL A 155 10.16 14.46 -10.90
CA VAL A 155 9.46 13.50 -10.05
C VAL A 155 9.33 14.12 -8.67
N ARG A 156 8.11 14.32 -8.21
CA ARG A 156 7.80 14.76 -6.84
C ARG A 156 7.24 13.58 -6.06
N HIS A 157 7.98 13.14 -5.06
CA HIS A 157 7.57 12.09 -4.17
C HIS A 157 6.74 12.68 -3.03
N TYR A 158 5.54 12.19 -2.85
CA TYR A 158 4.64 12.58 -1.77
C TYR A 158 5.04 11.92 -0.45
N TYR A 159 4.75 12.57 0.66
CA TYR A 159 4.88 11.91 1.96
C TYR A 159 3.93 10.71 2.03
N HIS A 160 4.47 9.59 2.48
CA HIS A 160 3.68 8.39 2.72
C HIS A 160 2.79 8.58 3.95
N ILE A 161 1.50 8.30 3.81
CA ILE A 161 0.51 8.51 4.88
C ILE A 161 0.44 7.29 5.82
N GLY A 162 0.84 6.15 5.33
CA GLY A 162 0.70 4.86 5.98
C GLY A 162 -0.03 3.86 5.08
N PRO A 163 -0.22 2.62 5.50
CA PRO A 163 -0.81 1.59 4.68
C PRO A 163 -2.26 1.93 4.27
N ASP A 164 -2.64 1.51 3.08
CA ASP A 164 -4.00 1.69 2.53
C ASP A 164 -5.06 0.99 3.38
N VAL A 165 -4.68 -0.15 3.93
CA VAL A 165 -5.51 -0.98 4.81
C VAL A 165 -4.66 -1.38 6.01
N GLN A 166 -5.29 -1.86 7.06
CA GLN A 166 -4.56 -2.49 8.15
C GLN A 166 -3.77 -3.68 7.60
N ALA A 167 -2.45 -3.54 7.56
CA ALA A 167 -1.57 -4.52 6.94
C ALA A 167 -1.30 -5.71 7.86
N GLN A 168 -1.28 -5.46 9.16
CA GLN A 168 -1.05 -6.44 10.21
C GLN A 168 -1.94 -6.09 11.39
N GLY A 169 -2.34 -7.06 12.18
CA GLY A 169 -3.13 -6.74 13.35
C GLY A 169 -3.75 -7.95 14.02
N PHE A 170 -4.18 -7.69 15.25
CA PHE A 170 -4.82 -8.65 16.14
C PHE A 170 -6.23 -8.16 16.40
N GLY A 171 -7.21 -9.00 16.14
CA GLY A 171 -8.60 -8.64 16.40
C GLY A 171 -9.62 -9.53 15.72
N TRP A 172 -10.87 -9.17 15.88
CA TRP A 172 -12.00 -9.87 15.28
C TRP A 172 -11.95 -9.77 13.76
N SER A 173 -12.10 -10.89 13.07
CA SER A 173 -12.07 -11.02 11.61
C SER A 173 -10.70 -10.82 10.92
N LEU A 174 -9.61 -10.82 11.68
CA LEU A 174 -8.24 -10.76 11.15
C LEU A 174 -7.58 -12.15 11.18
N GLY A 175 -8.04 -13.06 10.32
CA GLY A 175 -7.50 -14.42 10.22
C GLY A 175 -7.83 -15.31 11.43
N SER A 176 -6.87 -16.14 11.84
CA SER A 176 -6.97 -17.00 13.02
C SER A 176 -7.02 -16.17 14.30
N TRP A 177 -7.44 -16.78 15.43
CA TRP A 177 -7.38 -16.15 16.74
C TRP A 177 -5.98 -15.64 17.05
N GLY A 178 -5.80 -14.33 17.11
CA GLY A 178 -4.51 -13.68 17.28
C GLY A 178 -4.09 -12.80 16.11
N GLY A 179 -4.81 -12.83 15.00
CA GLY A 179 -4.52 -12.05 13.80
C GLY A 179 -3.67 -12.80 12.78
N GLN A 180 -3.50 -12.21 11.63
CA GLN A 180 -2.65 -12.70 10.56
C GLN A 180 -1.90 -11.55 9.93
N GLU A 181 -0.64 -11.77 9.63
CA GLU A 181 0.16 -10.81 8.85
C GLU A 181 -0.44 -10.68 7.45
N VAL A 182 -0.81 -9.46 7.05
CA VAL A 182 -1.26 -9.18 5.68
C VAL A 182 -0.03 -9.10 4.79
N GLY A 183 -0.05 -9.85 3.70
CA GLY A 183 1.11 -9.98 2.82
C GLY A 183 2.17 -10.95 3.36
N ALA A 184 1.79 -11.82 4.33
CA ALA A 184 2.67 -12.89 4.76
C ALA A 184 3.22 -13.67 3.57
N THR A 185 4.50 -13.96 3.64
CA THR A 185 5.17 -14.78 2.63
C THR A 185 4.45 -16.11 2.47
N ALA A 186 4.11 -16.45 1.25
CA ALA A 186 3.42 -17.68 0.93
C ALA A 186 4.16 -18.47 -0.16
N THR A 187 4.13 -19.77 -0.03
CA THR A 187 4.63 -20.76 -1.00
C THR A 187 3.72 -21.96 -1.00
N THR A 188 4.18 -23.09 -1.55
CA THR A 188 3.45 -24.35 -1.50
C THR A 188 4.34 -25.49 -1.03
N LEU A 189 3.73 -26.56 -0.48
CA LEU A 189 4.43 -27.80 -0.18
C LEU A 189 4.97 -28.46 -1.46
N ALA A 190 6.23 -28.87 -1.45
CA ALA A 190 6.83 -29.60 -2.57
C ALA A 190 6.28 -31.03 -2.68
N SER A 191 5.93 -31.65 -1.57
CA SER A 191 5.35 -33.00 -1.50
C SER A 191 4.41 -33.13 -0.32
N GLY A 192 3.51 -34.10 -0.37
CA GLY A 192 2.61 -34.38 0.73
C GLY A 192 3.36 -34.81 2.01
N ILE A 193 2.81 -34.43 3.16
CA ILE A 193 3.31 -34.76 4.50
C ILE A 193 2.19 -35.39 5.32
N ASN A 194 2.53 -36.30 6.21
CA ASN A 194 1.60 -36.85 7.19
C ASN A 194 1.68 -36.02 8.51
N ASP A 195 0.90 -36.40 9.49
CA ASP A 195 0.79 -35.75 10.81
C ASP A 195 2.06 -35.85 11.68
N SER A 196 2.99 -36.73 11.32
CA SER A 196 4.22 -37.01 12.07
C SER A 196 5.51 -36.63 11.31
N THR A 197 5.40 -36.11 10.09
CA THR A 197 6.55 -35.70 9.28
C THR A 197 7.26 -34.51 9.93
N THR A 198 8.56 -34.65 10.17
CA THR A 198 9.44 -33.61 10.76
C THR A 198 10.46 -33.03 9.79
N SER A 199 10.45 -33.46 8.53
CA SER A 199 11.23 -32.88 7.44
C SER A 199 10.28 -32.40 6.37
N ILE A 200 10.15 -31.08 6.19
CA ILE A 200 9.20 -30.45 5.28
C ILE A 200 9.99 -29.71 4.20
N THR A 201 9.64 -29.95 2.94
CA THR A 201 10.24 -29.25 1.80
C THR A 201 9.20 -28.35 1.14
N LEU A 202 9.56 -27.08 0.94
CA LEU A 202 8.76 -26.08 0.24
C LEU A 202 9.18 -25.98 -1.22
N ASN A 203 8.32 -25.48 -2.08
CA ASN A 203 8.67 -25.19 -3.46
C ASN A 203 9.61 -24.00 -3.57
N ASP A 204 9.41 -22.99 -2.71
CA ASP A 204 10.31 -21.85 -2.54
C ASP A 204 10.33 -21.42 -1.08
N ALA A 205 11.49 -21.52 -0.43
CA ALA A 205 11.69 -21.07 0.94
C ALA A 205 12.53 -19.80 1.05
N SER A 206 12.87 -19.15 -0.06
CA SER A 206 13.83 -18.02 -0.10
C SER A 206 13.39 -16.81 0.71
N GLN A 207 12.08 -16.62 0.89
CA GLN A 207 11.50 -15.50 1.62
C GLN A 207 11.16 -15.84 3.08
N PHE A 208 11.34 -17.09 3.51
CA PHE A 208 11.07 -17.51 4.88
C PHE A 208 12.31 -17.27 5.76
N PRO A 209 12.15 -16.87 7.04
CA PRO A 209 13.29 -16.71 7.94
C PRO A 209 14.07 -18.00 8.11
N SER A 210 15.40 -17.95 7.93
CA SER A 210 16.26 -19.14 7.88
C SER A 210 16.89 -19.51 9.23
N SER A 211 16.69 -18.73 10.28
CA SER A 211 17.27 -18.95 11.61
C SER A 211 16.34 -18.52 12.74
N GLY A 212 16.56 -19.08 13.92
CA GLY A 212 15.67 -18.86 15.06
C GLY A 212 14.40 -19.72 15.03
N THR A 213 13.57 -19.61 16.05
CA THR A 213 12.27 -20.29 16.06
C THR A 213 11.28 -19.48 15.25
N ASN A 214 10.84 -20.04 14.15
CA ASN A 214 9.89 -19.43 13.22
C ASN A 214 8.66 -20.32 13.08
N PHE A 215 7.58 -19.75 12.55
CA PHE A 215 6.30 -20.42 12.41
C PHE A 215 5.77 -20.30 10.99
N LEU A 216 5.03 -21.30 10.58
CA LEU A 216 4.28 -21.32 9.33
C LEU A 216 2.93 -21.99 9.53
N GLN A 217 1.99 -21.66 8.67
CA GLN A 217 0.63 -22.22 8.69
C GLN A 217 0.36 -22.99 7.38
N ILE A 218 -0.25 -24.17 7.53
CA ILE A 218 -0.79 -24.96 6.43
C ILE A 218 -2.22 -25.35 6.77
N GLY A 219 -3.19 -24.79 6.02
CA GLY A 219 -4.59 -24.96 6.38
C GLY A 219 -4.88 -24.38 7.77
N THR A 220 -5.24 -25.21 8.72
CA THR A 220 -5.50 -24.84 10.13
C THR A 220 -4.37 -25.23 11.08
N GLU A 221 -3.31 -25.85 10.59
CA GLU A 221 -2.17 -26.28 11.42
C GLU A 221 -1.09 -25.22 11.46
N GLU A 222 -0.59 -24.92 12.65
CA GLU A 222 0.62 -24.14 12.90
C GLU A 222 1.80 -25.08 13.14
N ILE A 223 2.90 -24.81 12.50
CA ILE A 223 4.13 -25.61 12.52
C ILE A 223 5.28 -24.69 12.85
N SER A 224 6.12 -25.05 13.84
CA SER A 224 7.38 -24.33 14.07
C SER A 224 8.56 -25.04 13.41
N TYR A 225 9.58 -24.25 13.06
CA TYR A 225 10.87 -24.73 12.54
C TYR A 225 12.00 -23.83 13.04
N THR A 226 13.24 -24.34 13.00
CA THR A 226 14.39 -23.61 13.54
C THR A 226 15.44 -23.25 12.50
N ALA A 227 15.46 -23.90 11.36
CA ALA A 227 16.39 -23.57 10.29
C ALA A 227 15.84 -24.01 8.92
N ILE A 228 16.36 -23.37 7.87
CA ILE A 228 16.13 -23.72 6.46
C ILE A 228 17.46 -23.98 5.78
N SER A 229 17.53 -25.07 5.02
CA SER A 229 18.65 -25.39 4.13
C SER A 229 18.13 -25.64 2.71
N GLY A 230 18.43 -24.74 1.78
CA GLY A 230 17.74 -24.70 0.49
C GLY A 230 16.25 -24.49 0.68
N ASN A 231 15.44 -25.45 0.24
CA ASN A 231 13.99 -25.40 0.43
C ASN A 231 13.48 -26.35 1.53
N SER A 232 14.38 -26.96 2.31
CA SER A 232 14.03 -27.94 3.35
C SER A 232 14.10 -27.30 4.74
N LEU A 233 13.03 -27.46 5.51
CA LEU A 233 12.94 -27.04 6.90
C LEU A 233 13.48 -28.11 7.83
N SER A 234 14.12 -27.70 8.90
CA SER A 234 14.64 -28.55 9.96
C SER A 234 14.27 -28.03 11.34
N GLY A 235 14.35 -28.90 12.37
CA GLY A 235 13.87 -28.60 13.70
C GLY A 235 12.36 -28.35 13.75
N VAL A 236 11.62 -29.12 12.97
CA VAL A 236 10.17 -28.97 12.80
C VAL A 236 9.44 -29.56 14.00
N THR A 237 8.51 -28.78 14.54
CA THR A 237 7.50 -29.25 15.52
C THR A 237 6.12 -28.99 14.96
N ARG A 238 5.29 -30.04 14.94
CA ARG A 238 3.95 -30.04 14.35
C ARG A 238 2.91 -29.66 15.39
N GLY A 239 1.78 -29.08 14.92
CA GLY A 239 0.63 -28.79 15.76
C GLY A 239 0.90 -27.84 16.93
N VAL A 240 1.75 -26.83 16.73
CA VAL A 240 2.07 -25.84 17.76
C VAL A 240 0.94 -24.83 17.94
N ARG A 241 1.03 -23.97 18.95
CA ARG A 241 0.06 -22.90 19.23
C ARG A 241 -1.40 -23.39 19.32
N ASN A 242 -1.60 -24.52 19.98
CA ASN A 242 -2.93 -25.13 20.17
C ASN A 242 -3.61 -25.64 18.88
N THR A 243 -2.87 -25.88 17.82
CA THR A 243 -3.37 -26.54 16.63
C THR A 243 -3.10 -28.04 16.67
N THR A 244 -3.69 -28.79 15.77
CA THR A 244 -3.51 -30.24 15.68
C THR A 244 -2.74 -30.59 14.42
N ALA A 245 -1.70 -31.42 14.56
CA ALA A 245 -0.96 -31.93 13.42
C ALA A 245 -1.88 -32.72 12.49
N ALA A 246 -1.82 -32.45 11.20
CA ALA A 246 -2.65 -33.05 10.17
C ALA A 246 -1.83 -33.45 8.93
N ALA A 247 -2.39 -34.33 8.11
CA ALA A 247 -1.80 -34.62 6.80
C ALA A 247 -2.11 -33.49 5.82
N HIS A 248 -1.13 -33.10 5.00
CA HIS A 248 -1.26 -32.09 3.97
C HIS A 248 -0.77 -32.62 2.62
N SER A 249 -1.37 -32.14 1.55
CA SER A 249 -1.03 -32.58 0.19
C SER A 249 0.10 -31.75 -0.41
N GLY A 250 0.85 -32.32 -1.34
CA GLY A 250 1.76 -31.53 -2.16
C GLY A 250 0.99 -30.46 -2.93
N GLY A 251 1.50 -29.24 -2.94
CA GLY A 251 0.82 -28.09 -3.53
C GLY A 251 -0.07 -27.29 -2.56
N ASP A 252 -0.31 -27.77 -1.33
CA ASP A 252 -1.03 -26.98 -0.33
C ASP A 252 -0.28 -25.69 -0.02
N THR A 253 -1.03 -24.61 0.16
CA THR A 253 -0.45 -23.29 0.48
C THR A 253 0.17 -23.30 1.86
N VAL A 254 1.40 -22.81 1.94
CA VAL A 254 2.17 -22.60 3.16
C VAL A 254 2.39 -21.11 3.34
N THR A 255 1.95 -20.56 4.47
CA THR A 255 2.07 -19.13 4.75
C THR A 255 2.96 -18.94 5.98
N SER A 256 3.86 -17.94 5.94
CA SER A 256 4.61 -17.56 7.14
C SER A 256 3.65 -17.05 8.21
N SER A 257 3.81 -17.54 9.44
CA SER A 257 3.06 -17.09 10.62
C SER A 257 4.00 -16.69 11.76
N SER A 258 5.26 -16.40 11.43
CA SER A 258 6.29 -16.04 12.42
C SER A 258 5.94 -14.79 13.20
N ASN A 259 5.22 -13.85 12.59
CA ASN A 259 4.76 -12.61 13.22
C ASN A 259 3.39 -12.75 13.91
N PHE A 260 2.82 -13.94 13.93
CA PHE A 260 1.63 -14.22 14.71
C PHE A 260 1.94 -14.12 16.20
N VAL A 261 1.07 -13.45 16.93
CA VAL A 261 1.08 -13.47 18.40
C VAL A 261 -0.21 -14.10 18.88
N ALA A 262 -0.08 -15.06 19.76
CA ALA A 262 -1.24 -15.68 20.42
C ALA A 262 -1.88 -14.72 21.43
N TRP A 263 -3.11 -14.98 21.83
CA TRP A 263 -3.77 -14.23 22.90
C TRP A 263 -2.93 -14.29 24.19
N GLY A 264 -2.58 -13.10 24.71
CA GLY A 264 -1.78 -12.95 25.91
C GLY A 264 -0.26 -12.86 25.68
N GLU A 265 0.21 -13.01 24.46
CA GLU A 265 1.60 -12.74 24.10
C GLU A 265 1.76 -11.28 23.69
N ALA A 266 2.90 -10.67 24.02
CA ALA A 266 3.22 -9.32 23.58
C ALA A 266 3.48 -9.31 22.09
N ALA A 267 2.84 -8.40 21.34
CA ALA A 267 3.18 -8.15 19.94
C ALA A 267 4.65 -7.71 19.84
N SER A 268 5.37 -8.18 18.82
CA SER A 268 6.67 -7.60 18.47
C SER A 268 6.47 -6.13 18.07
N GLY A 269 7.35 -5.24 18.53
CA GLY A 269 7.16 -3.79 18.51
C GLY A 269 7.05 -3.10 17.14
N ASP A 270 7.13 -3.85 16.03
CA ASP A 270 7.14 -3.29 14.67
C ASP A 270 5.84 -3.54 13.89
N LEU A 271 4.77 -3.96 14.55
CA LEU A 271 3.48 -4.20 13.88
C LEU A 271 2.75 -2.88 13.67
N ILE A 272 2.69 -2.45 12.43
CA ILE A 272 1.81 -1.33 12.02
C ILE A 272 0.38 -1.88 11.98
N VAL A 273 -0.43 -1.43 12.91
CA VAL A 273 -1.80 -1.96 13.09
C VAL A 273 -2.82 -1.07 12.40
N ASP A 274 -2.58 0.22 12.33
CA ASP A 274 -3.56 1.19 11.84
C ASP A 274 -3.31 1.65 10.41
N PRO A 275 -4.38 1.78 9.60
CA PRO A 275 -4.28 2.43 8.29
C PRO A 275 -3.84 3.88 8.44
N GLY A 276 -3.10 4.38 7.46
CA GLY A 276 -2.68 5.79 7.41
C GLY A 276 -3.87 6.74 7.52
N MET A 277 -3.83 7.66 8.47
CA MET A 277 -4.88 8.62 8.78
C MET A 277 -4.32 10.02 8.95
N TRP A 278 -5.20 11.01 8.76
CA TRP A 278 -4.93 12.40 9.01
C TRP A 278 -5.62 12.87 10.28
N SER A 279 -4.88 13.55 11.15
CA SER A 279 -5.43 14.43 12.17
C SER A 279 -5.36 15.86 11.64
N LEU A 280 -6.50 16.51 11.53
CA LEU A 280 -6.66 17.82 10.87
C LEU A 280 -7.24 18.83 11.83
N ASP A 281 -6.63 20.01 11.88
CA ASP A 281 -7.11 21.16 12.67
C ASP A 281 -6.67 22.46 11.98
N ASN A 282 -6.97 23.61 12.56
CA ASN A 282 -6.47 24.89 12.10
C ASN A 282 -6.04 25.82 13.25
N PHE A 283 -5.05 26.63 12.97
CA PHE A 283 -4.64 27.74 13.84
C PHE A 283 -4.82 29.05 13.08
N GLY A 284 -5.89 29.75 13.38
CA GLY A 284 -6.29 30.94 12.62
C GLY A 284 -6.55 30.59 11.15
N ASP A 285 -5.84 31.24 10.25
CA ASP A 285 -5.97 31.07 8.80
C ASP A 285 -5.11 29.91 8.22
N LYS A 286 -4.41 29.18 9.08
CA LYS A 286 -3.51 28.09 8.66
C LYS A 286 -4.11 26.74 9.02
N ALA A 287 -4.15 25.83 8.06
CA ALA A 287 -4.44 24.42 8.33
C ALA A 287 -3.23 23.77 9.00
N ILE A 288 -3.47 22.89 9.95
CA ILE A 288 -2.50 22.01 10.57
C ILE A 288 -2.89 20.58 10.21
N CYS A 289 -1.99 19.89 9.56
CA CYS A 289 -2.23 18.56 9.04
C CYS A 289 -1.15 17.61 9.59
N LEU A 290 -1.57 16.64 10.40
CA LEU A 290 -0.68 15.64 10.98
C LEU A 290 -1.00 14.29 10.36
N ILE A 291 0.00 13.61 9.86
CA ILE A 291 -0.07 12.18 9.57
C ILE A 291 0.07 11.45 10.90
N VAL A 292 -0.90 10.61 11.25
CA VAL A 292 -0.86 9.85 12.51
C VAL A 292 0.39 8.96 12.51
N ASP A 293 1.15 9.03 13.60
CA ASP A 293 2.49 8.44 13.76
C ASP A 293 3.56 8.96 12.78
N GLY A 294 3.30 10.09 12.14
CA GLY A 294 4.16 10.74 11.16
C GLY A 294 4.41 12.22 11.45
N GLU A 295 4.65 12.98 10.38
CA GLU A 295 5.01 14.39 10.46
C GLU A 295 3.80 15.33 10.51
N CYS A 296 4.02 16.53 11.06
CA CYS A 296 3.05 17.62 11.12
C CYS A 296 3.42 18.70 10.08
N PHE A 297 2.45 19.13 9.31
CA PHE A 297 2.56 20.11 8.22
C PHE A 297 1.70 21.33 8.48
#